data_db8837108c7619a326b1b3809332ae37
#
_entry.id   db8837108c7619a326b1b3809332ae37
#
_cell.length_a   1.000
_cell.length_b   1.000
_cell.length_c   1.000
_cell.angle_alpha   90.00
_cell.angle_beta   90.00
_cell.angle_gamma   90.00
#
_symmetry.space_group_name_H-M   'P 1'
#
loop_
_entity.id
_entity.type
_entity.pdbx_description
1 polymer ?
#
loop_
_entity_poly.entity_id
_entity_poly.type
_entity_poly.pdbx_seq_one_letter_code
_entity_poly.pdbx_strand_id
1 'polypeptide(L)'
;MYLSGSKWNTRKRRRRSNPWRVLGLLLLIGALLYLNSFILPETPPFFVATLVPTRSPASLVLEGESLFQAGKLAQAKLSYLEAIAIDPQNPEYYIALARIQVFTGEYAEAVSNASNAVLLDPNSARANAVLGWALDFQAFADPESASTLEALERVEQAVELDPNSALVRAYYAEVIIDDDLEAYDRAREQAEQAVRLDPNLLEAQRALGYVWERTGNYALAFEAYQNALRINPNLAVLHIAIGNMYFVQQNVQEAIRSYTTATTLAPEDVVPNQLIARAYAQVGEFGKASQFAQAAVDLQPTNPRLHGDLGRMYYKNGEYESAIASLALAIEGSADPAGPQVSGLPLDPGDPIVVEFYYMYGLALAKSTQCGLASEIAHSLLTNVPGSPDVVTNAEEILILCGEMDPRPTETPEG
;
A
#
# COMPACT_ATOMS: atom_id res chain seq x y z
N MET A 1 -93.72 -14.96 -33.76
CA MET A 1 -92.65 -15.66 -34.49
C MET A 1 -91.92 -16.48 -33.44
N TYR A 2 -92.15 -17.81 -33.37
CA TYR A 2 -91.59 -18.71 -32.40
C TYR A 2 -90.31 -19.27 -32.92
N LEU A 3 -89.21 -19.14 -32.13
CA LEU A 3 -87.95 -19.86 -32.36
C LEU A 3 -87.78 -20.96 -31.26
N SER A 4 -87.95 -22.20 -31.70
CA SER A 4 -87.72 -23.39 -30.85
C SER A 4 -86.26 -23.61 -30.56
N GLY A 5 -85.87 -23.56 -29.27
CA GLY A 5 -84.53 -23.83 -28.83
C GLY A 5 -84.20 -25.32 -28.81
N SER A 6 -83.14 -25.69 -29.46
CA SER A 6 -82.57 -27.04 -29.47
C SER A 6 -82.05 -27.40 -28.09
N LYS A 7 -82.55 -28.54 -27.54
CA LYS A 7 -82.05 -29.09 -26.26
C LYS A 7 -80.67 -29.75 -26.46
N TRP A 8 -79.67 -29.16 -25.93
CA TRP A 8 -78.30 -29.75 -25.88
C TRP A 8 -78.31 -30.96 -24.91
N ASN A 9 -78.11 -32.12 -25.44
CA ASN A 9 -78.01 -33.35 -24.66
C ASN A 9 -76.59 -33.67 -24.26
N THR A 10 -76.16 -33.21 -23.06
CA THR A 10 -74.82 -33.47 -22.51
C THR A 10 -74.67 -34.82 -21.83
N ARG A 11 -74.87 -35.89 -22.56
CA ARG A 11 -74.45 -37.19 -22.06
C ARG A 11 -72.91 -37.30 -22.20
N LYS A 12 -72.15 -37.05 -21.08
CA LYS A 12 -70.75 -37.39 -20.99
C LYS A 12 -70.59 -38.92 -21.21
N ARG A 13 -70.04 -39.32 -22.35
CA ARG A 13 -69.57 -40.68 -22.58
C ARG A 13 -68.43 -40.90 -21.59
N ARG A 14 -68.65 -41.76 -20.57
CA ARG A 14 -67.55 -42.28 -19.74
C ARG A 14 -66.64 -43.10 -20.67
N ARG A 15 -65.43 -42.56 -20.99
CA ARG A 15 -64.40 -43.35 -21.66
C ARG A 15 -64.00 -44.46 -20.66
N ARG A 16 -64.29 -45.71 -20.94
CA ARG A 16 -63.77 -46.83 -20.21
C ARG A 16 -62.26 -46.85 -20.43
N SER A 17 -61.46 -46.70 -19.35
CA SER A 17 -60.03 -46.87 -19.42
C SER A 17 -59.71 -48.30 -19.88
N ASN A 18 -58.82 -48.37 -20.86
CA ASN A 18 -58.37 -49.67 -21.34
C ASN A 18 -57.55 -50.35 -20.22
N PRO A 19 -57.98 -51.50 -19.65
CA PRO A 19 -57.34 -52.13 -18.49
C PRO A 19 -55.86 -52.43 -18.78
N TRP A 20 -55.49 -52.72 -20.01
CA TRP A 20 -54.11 -52.97 -20.42
C TRP A 20 -53.23 -51.73 -20.35
N ARG A 21 -53.78 -50.52 -20.61
CA ARG A 21 -53.05 -49.26 -20.45
C ARG A 21 -52.84 -48.93 -18.97
N VAL A 22 -53.80 -49.20 -18.13
CA VAL A 22 -53.68 -49.04 -16.68
C VAL A 22 -52.64 -49.99 -16.10
N LEU A 23 -52.67 -51.27 -16.51
CA LEU A 23 -51.67 -52.23 -16.11
C LEU A 23 -50.23 -51.84 -16.57
N GLY A 24 -50.10 -51.40 -17.83
CA GLY A 24 -48.81 -50.92 -18.35
C GLY A 24 -48.26 -49.71 -17.58
N LEU A 25 -49.13 -48.75 -17.20
CA LEU A 25 -48.74 -47.61 -16.38
C LEU A 25 -48.32 -48.02 -14.96
N LEU A 26 -49.05 -49.00 -14.34
CA LEU A 26 -48.69 -49.52 -13.02
C LEU A 26 -47.37 -50.27 -13.04
N LEU A 27 -47.11 -51.08 -14.08
CA LEU A 27 -45.79 -51.69 -14.26
C LEU A 27 -44.66 -50.72 -14.47
N LEU A 28 -44.89 -49.66 -15.22
CA LEU A 28 -43.90 -48.60 -15.46
C LEU A 28 -43.61 -47.82 -14.17
N ILE A 29 -44.63 -47.48 -13.38
CA ILE A 29 -44.47 -46.84 -12.07
C ILE A 29 -43.74 -47.78 -11.12
N GLY A 30 -44.08 -49.07 -11.08
CA GLY A 30 -43.38 -50.09 -10.27
C GLY A 30 -41.89 -50.20 -10.66
N ALA A 31 -41.58 -50.21 -11.96
CA ALA A 31 -40.23 -50.26 -12.46
C ALA A 31 -39.43 -48.97 -12.09
N LEU A 32 -40.06 -47.79 -12.20
CA LEU A 32 -39.45 -46.53 -11.81
C LEU A 32 -39.19 -46.45 -10.29
N LEU A 33 -40.15 -46.94 -9.48
CA LEU A 33 -39.99 -47.02 -8.03
C LEU A 33 -38.89 -48.01 -7.64
N TYR A 34 -38.82 -49.16 -8.32
CA TYR A 34 -37.75 -50.13 -8.11
C TYR A 34 -36.39 -49.58 -8.50
N LEU A 35 -36.26 -48.93 -9.63
CA LEU A 35 -35.06 -48.22 -10.05
C LEU A 35 -34.63 -47.15 -9.03
N ASN A 36 -35.59 -46.36 -8.56
CA ASN A 36 -35.30 -45.28 -7.60
C ASN A 36 -34.93 -45.80 -6.19
N SER A 37 -35.52 -46.94 -5.76
CA SER A 37 -35.32 -47.42 -4.39
C SER A 37 -34.19 -48.44 -4.25
N PHE A 38 -33.84 -49.16 -5.31
CA PHE A 38 -32.86 -50.24 -5.24
C PHE A 38 -31.64 -50.07 -6.16
N ILE A 39 -31.79 -49.40 -7.30
CA ILE A 39 -30.69 -49.26 -8.26
C ILE A 39 -29.99 -47.91 -8.14
N LEU A 40 -30.75 -46.80 -8.05
CA LEU A 40 -30.17 -45.44 -7.93
C LEU A 40 -29.37 -45.21 -6.65
N PRO A 41 -29.74 -45.73 -5.47
CA PRO A 41 -28.92 -45.57 -4.27
C PRO A 41 -27.56 -46.30 -4.32
N GLU A 42 -27.47 -47.40 -5.08
CA GLU A 42 -26.25 -48.21 -5.20
C GLU A 42 -25.36 -47.76 -6.38
N THR A 43 -25.90 -46.97 -7.31
CA THR A 43 -25.09 -46.42 -8.41
C THR A 43 -24.48 -45.08 -8.01
N PRO A 44 -23.16 -44.88 -8.09
CA PRO A 44 -22.58 -43.59 -7.87
C PRO A 44 -23.20 -42.58 -8.86
N PRO A 45 -23.51 -41.36 -8.41
CA PRO A 45 -24.08 -40.34 -9.28
C PRO A 45 -23.18 -40.14 -10.50
N PHE A 46 -23.77 -40.05 -11.71
CA PHE A 46 -23.02 -39.81 -12.97
C PHE A 46 -22.17 -38.57 -12.97
N PHE A 47 -22.42 -37.64 -12.05
CA PHE A 47 -21.65 -36.47 -11.75
C PHE A 47 -21.26 -36.50 -10.27
N VAL A 48 -20.32 -37.36 -9.92
CA VAL A 48 -19.53 -37.07 -8.69
C VAL A 48 -18.82 -35.82 -8.97
N ALA A 49 -19.09 -34.74 -8.20
CA ALA A 49 -18.21 -33.59 -8.17
C ALA A 49 -16.81 -34.17 -7.93
N THR A 50 -15.96 -34.15 -8.95
CA THR A 50 -14.55 -34.45 -8.74
C THR A 50 -14.12 -33.48 -7.64
N LEU A 51 -13.73 -34.05 -6.48
CA LEU A 51 -13.07 -33.27 -5.47
C LEU A 51 -11.98 -32.52 -6.24
N VAL A 52 -12.15 -31.23 -6.43
CA VAL A 52 -11.06 -30.40 -6.94
C VAL A 52 -9.91 -30.73 -5.99
N PRO A 53 -8.81 -31.30 -6.47
CA PRO A 53 -7.73 -31.70 -5.58
C PRO A 53 -7.38 -30.46 -4.77
N THR A 54 -7.59 -30.51 -3.45
CA THR A 54 -7.25 -29.40 -2.56
C THR A 54 -5.77 -29.14 -2.80
N ARG A 55 -5.43 -27.93 -3.24
CA ARG A 55 -4.04 -27.55 -3.52
C ARG A 55 -3.22 -27.84 -2.26
N SER A 56 -2.10 -28.51 -2.41
CA SER A 56 -1.24 -28.79 -1.25
C SER A 56 -0.57 -27.50 -0.76
N PRO A 57 -0.32 -27.33 0.54
CA PRO A 57 0.44 -26.17 1.04
C PRO A 57 1.76 -25.99 0.31
N ALA A 58 2.47 -27.07 0.00
CA ALA A 58 3.73 -27.01 -0.75
C ALA A 58 3.56 -26.43 -2.16
N SER A 59 2.45 -26.74 -2.86
CA SER A 59 2.19 -26.13 -4.19
C SER A 59 1.86 -24.64 -4.10
N LEU A 60 1.21 -24.21 -3.02
CA LEU A 60 0.88 -22.82 -2.76
C LEU A 60 2.13 -22.01 -2.41
N VAL A 61 3.05 -22.59 -1.64
CA VAL A 61 4.36 -21.96 -1.35
C VAL A 61 5.19 -21.78 -2.63
N LEU A 62 5.28 -22.80 -3.48
CA LEU A 62 5.98 -22.69 -4.76
C LEU A 62 5.36 -21.63 -5.68
N GLU A 63 4.03 -21.54 -5.71
CA GLU A 63 3.33 -20.50 -6.45
C GLU A 63 3.59 -19.12 -5.84
N GLY A 64 3.51 -18.97 -4.50
CA GLY A 64 3.82 -17.73 -3.81
C GLY A 64 5.23 -17.24 -4.09
N GLU A 65 6.23 -18.12 -4.05
CA GLU A 65 7.61 -17.79 -4.39
C GLU A 65 7.76 -17.40 -5.87
N SER A 66 7.14 -18.14 -6.79
CA SER A 66 7.13 -17.79 -8.22
C SER A 66 6.50 -16.43 -8.48
N LEU A 67 5.40 -16.10 -7.78
CA LEU A 67 4.72 -14.81 -7.86
C LEU A 67 5.56 -13.68 -7.26
N PHE A 68 6.28 -13.95 -6.15
CA PHE A 68 7.24 -13.00 -5.59
C PHE A 68 8.36 -12.67 -6.58
N GLN A 69 8.94 -13.69 -7.21
CA GLN A 69 9.97 -13.51 -8.26
C GLN A 69 9.41 -12.76 -9.49
N ALA A 70 8.14 -12.91 -9.77
CA ALA A 70 7.45 -12.17 -10.84
C ALA A 70 7.02 -10.75 -10.44
N GLY A 71 7.29 -10.31 -9.20
CA GLY A 71 6.86 -9.00 -8.67
C GLY A 71 5.37 -8.89 -8.36
N LYS A 72 4.61 -9.99 -8.45
CA LYS A 72 3.16 -10.03 -8.22
C LYS A 72 2.85 -10.22 -6.73
N LEU A 73 3.27 -9.25 -5.91
CA LEU A 73 3.27 -9.37 -4.45
C LEU A 73 1.87 -9.59 -3.87
N ALA A 74 0.85 -8.91 -4.38
CA ALA A 74 -0.54 -9.10 -3.94
C ALA A 74 -1.03 -10.54 -4.17
N GLN A 75 -0.67 -11.16 -5.30
CA GLN A 75 -1.02 -12.55 -5.58
C GLN A 75 -0.18 -13.53 -4.74
N ALA A 76 1.10 -13.24 -4.54
CA ALA A 76 1.97 -14.02 -3.66
C ALA A 76 1.42 -14.09 -2.23
N LYS A 77 0.93 -12.97 -1.68
CA LYS A 77 0.27 -12.93 -0.37
C LYS A 77 -0.92 -13.89 -0.30
N LEU A 78 -1.79 -13.89 -1.32
CA LEU A 78 -2.96 -14.79 -1.35
C LEU A 78 -2.54 -16.27 -1.32
N SER A 79 -1.48 -16.64 -2.04
CA SER A 79 -0.98 -18.02 -2.03
C SER A 79 -0.49 -18.44 -0.63
N TYR A 80 0.22 -17.57 0.09
CA TYR A 80 0.64 -17.87 1.46
C TYR A 80 -0.52 -17.87 2.46
N LEU A 81 -1.51 -16.98 2.32
CA LEU A 81 -2.74 -17.02 3.13
C LEU A 81 -3.52 -18.32 2.94
N GLU A 82 -3.63 -18.82 1.71
CA GLU A 82 -4.23 -20.13 1.43
C GLU A 82 -3.42 -21.28 2.06
N ALA A 83 -2.07 -21.20 2.02
CA ALA A 83 -1.22 -22.20 2.67
C ALA A 83 -1.42 -22.22 4.19
N ILE A 84 -1.49 -21.06 4.82
CA ILE A 84 -1.76 -20.89 6.26
C ILE A 84 -3.15 -21.44 6.62
N ALA A 85 -4.16 -21.20 5.78
CA ALA A 85 -5.53 -21.73 6.02
C ALA A 85 -5.59 -23.27 6.02
N ILE A 86 -4.70 -23.94 5.27
CA ILE A 86 -4.62 -25.40 5.22
C ILE A 86 -3.75 -25.96 6.36
N ASP A 87 -2.61 -25.32 6.65
CA ASP A 87 -1.66 -25.73 7.69
C ASP A 87 -1.20 -24.52 8.53
N PRO A 88 -2.00 -24.12 9.54
CA PRO A 88 -1.72 -22.93 10.34
C PRO A 88 -0.59 -23.12 11.36
N GLN A 89 -0.01 -24.30 11.48
CA GLN A 89 1.05 -24.59 12.44
C GLN A 89 2.47 -24.45 11.85
N ASN A 90 2.59 -24.10 10.57
CA ASN A 90 3.88 -23.96 9.93
C ASN A 90 4.38 -22.50 10.00
N PRO A 91 5.42 -22.18 10.77
CA PRO A 91 5.92 -20.82 10.92
C PRO A 91 6.48 -20.21 9.62
N GLU A 92 6.98 -21.05 8.69
CA GLU A 92 7.60 -20.58 7.44
C GLU A 92 6.62 -19.81 6.54
N TYR A 93 5.31 -20.16 6.58
CA TYR A 93 4.32 -19.47 5.78
C TYR A 93 4.08 -18.04 6.30
N TYR A 94 4.06 -17.87 7.62
CA TYR A 94 3.94 -16.56 8.27
C TYR A 94 5.18 -15.70 8.04
N ILE A 95 6.38 -16.29 8.08
CA ILE A 95 7.64 -15.61 7.76
C ILE A 95 7.60 -15.07 6.33
N ALA A 96 7.24 -15.91 5.37
CA ALA A 96 7.18 -15.52 3.96
C ALA A 96 6.10 -14.44 3.72
N LEU A 97 4.93 -14.58 4.34
CA LEU A 97 3.86 -13.60 4.26
C LEU A 97 4.29 -12.25 4.84
N ALA A 98 4.87 -12.23 6.04
CA ALA A 98 5.35 -11.02 6.70
C ALA A 98 6.42 -10.29 5.86
N ARG A 99 7.38 -11.03 5.26
CA ARG A 99 8.36 -10.44 4.33
C ARG A 99 7.69 -9.70 3.17
N ILE A 100 6.69 -10.32 2.55
CA ILE A 100 5.97 -9.70 1.43
C ILE A 100 5.21 -8.46 1.91
N GLN A 101 4.59 -8.52 3.08
CA GLN A 101 3.84 -7.41 3.66
C GLN A 101 4.73 -6.20 3.98
N VAL A 102 5.96 -6.40 4.42
CA VAL A 102 6.92 -5.28 4.54
C VAL A 102 7.19 -4.66 3.17
N PHE A 103 7.40 -5.45 2.11
CA PHE A 103 7.61 -4.94 0.75
C PHE A 103 6.37 -4.23 0.17
N THR A 104 5.17 -4.51 0.69
CA THR A 104 3.91 -3.86 0.25
C THR A 104 3.45 -2.75 1.19
N GLY A 105 4.24 -2.40 2.23
CA GLY A 105 3.91 -1.33 3.18
C GLY A 105 2.83 -1.69 4.21
N GLU A 106 2.48 -2.97 4.34
CA GLU A 106 1.48 -3.49 5.28
C GLU A 106 2.17 -3.87 6.60
N TYR A 107 2.75 -2.87 7.28
CA TYR A 107 3.67 -3.12 8.39
C TYR A 107 2.99 -3.72 9.62
N ALA A 108 1.78 -3.28 9.98
CA ALA A 108 1.04 -3.80 11.12
C ALA A 108 0.67 -5.29 10.93
N GLU A 109 0.24 -5.67 9.72
CA GLU A 109 -0.04 -7.05 9.35
C GLU A 109 1.25 -7.88 9.30
N ALA A 110 2.36 -7.29 8.83
CA ALA A 110 3.67 -7.94 8.83
C ALA A 110 4.13 -8.28 10.25
N VAL A 111 4.02 -7.33 11.19
CA VAL A 111 4.32 -7.55 12.62
C VAL A 111 3.42 -8.64 13.21
N SER A 112 2.12 -8.61 12.92
CA SER A 112 1.18 -9.63 13.39
C SER A 112 1.55 -11.03 12.90
N ASN A 113 1.86 -11.16 11.61
CA ASN A 113 2.24 -12.46 11.02
C ASN A 113 3.62 -12.92 11.50
N ALA A 114 4.61 -12.04 11.58
CA ALA A 114 5.92 -12.39 12.12
C ALA A 114 5.85 -12.81 13.60
N SER A 115 4.98 -12.16 14.40
CA SER A 115 4.69 -12.55 15.77
C SER A 115 4.08 -13.94 15.88
N ASN A 116 3.16 -14.30 14.97
CA ASN A 116 2.61 -15.65 14.87
C ASN A 116 3.73 -16.67 14.55
N ALA A 117 4.66 -16.34 13.66
CA ALA A 117 5.80 -17.21 13.38
C ALA A 117 6.68 -17.44 14.61
N VAL A 118 6.99 -16.38 15.38
CA VAL A 118 7.76 -16.48 16.64
C VAL A 118 6.98 -17.25 17.69
N LEU A 119 5.65 -17.10 17.78
CA LEU A 119 4.82 -17.87 18.71
C LEU A 119 4.87 -19.38 18.41
N LEU A 120 4.89 -19.76 17.13
CA LEU A 120 4.96 -21.15 16.68
C LEU A 120 6.37 -21.75 16.87
N ASP A 121 7.41 -20.97 16.61
CA ASP A 121 8.81 -21.36 16.83
C ASP A 121 9.62 -20.19 17.43
N PRO A 122 9.67 -20.08 18.78
CA PRO A 122 10.41 -18.99 19.45
C PRO A 122 11.93 -19.02 19.21
N ASN A 123 12.47 -20.16 18.80
CA ASN A 123 13.89 -20.33 18.53
C ASN A 123 14.25 -20.20 17.04
N SER A 124 13.30 -19.85 16.20
CA SER A 124 13.55 -19.56 14.80
C SER A 124 14.27 -18.21 14.64
N ALA A 125 15.55 -18.24 14.27
CA ALA A 125 16.31 -17.05 13.95
C ALA A 125 15.63 -16.21 12.85
N ARG A 126 15.06 -16.88 11.83
CA ARG A 126 14.36 -16.23 10.73
C ARG A 126 13.08 -15.52 11.17
N ALA A 127 12.30 -16.17 12.05
CA ALA A 127 11.06 -15.55 12.56
C ALA A 127 11.37 -14.30 13.39
N ASN A 128 12.35 -14.37 14.31
CA ASN A 128 12.78 -13.22 15.10
C ASN A 128 13.36 -12.10 14.23
N ALA A 129 14.15 -12.42 13.21
CA ALA A 129 14.74 -11.44 12.31
C ALA A 129 13.66 -10.70 11.48
N VAL A 130 12.67 -11.43 10.95
CA VAL A 130 11.57 -10.83 10.19
C VAL A 130 10.66 -10.01 11.11
N LEU A 131 10.43 -10.45 12.36
CA LEU A 131 9.68 -9.67 13.33
C LEU A 131 10.38 -8.34 13.65
N GLY A 132 11.68 -8.37 13.95
CA GLY A 132 12.44 -7.16 14.21
C GLY A 132 12.44 -6.20 13.01
N TRP A 133 12.62 -6.72 11.81
CA TRP A 133 12.57 -5.94 10.59
C TRP A 133 11.19 -5.33 10.32
N ALA A 134 10.10 -6.07 10.59
CA ALA A 134 8.73 -5.55 10.46
C ALA A 134 8.41 -4.47 11.52
N LEU A 135 8.87 -4.66 12.77
CA LEU A 135 8.73 -3.68 13.84
C LEU A 135 9.46 -2.37 13.53
N ASP A 136 10.65 -2.45 12.94
CA ASP A 136 11.44 -1.30 12.53
C ASP A 136 10.68 -0.42 11.50
N PHE A 137 10.18 -1.05 10.43
CA PHE A 137 9.36 -0.34 9.44
C PHE A 137 8.05 0.20 10.01
N GLN A 138 7.42 -0.51 10.95
CA GLN A 138 6.23 -0.02 11.63
C GLN A 138 6.54 1.18 12.50
N ALA A 139 7.64 1.17 13.26
CA ALA A 139 8.06 2.28 14.10
C ALA A 139 8.39 3.53 13.28
N PHE A 140 8.95 3.36 12.09
CA PHE A 140 9.20 4.48 11.17
C PHE A 140 7.89 5.06 10.60
N ALA A 141 6.91 4.22 10.28
CA ALA A 141 5.62 4.64 9.73
C ALA A 141 4.67 5.21 10.80
N ASP A 142 4.70 4.64 12.00
CA ASP A 142 3.88 5.02 13.15
C ASP A 142 4.67 4.85 14.45
N PRO A 143 5.41 5.89 14.88
CA PRO A 143 6.24 5.83 16.09
C PRO A 143 5.48 5.57 17.39
N GLU A 144 4.16 5.76 17.40
CA GLU A 144 3.33 5.49 18.59
C GLU A 144 2.97 4.00 18.71
N SER A 145 3.01 3.24 17.62
CA SER A 145 2.54 1.85 17.56
C SER A 145 3.64 0.81 17.74
N ALA A 146 4.91 1.14 17.56
CA ALA A 146 6.04 0.23 17.67
C ALA A 146 7.29 0.94 18.22
N SER A 147 8.24 0.14 18.73
CA SER A 147 9.49 0.63 19.29
C SER A 147 10.69 0.11 18.50
N THR A 148 11.58 1.01 18.08
CA THR A 148 12.86 0.66 17.45
C THR A 148 13.71 -0.19 18.40
N LEU A 149 13.62 0.03 19.72
CA LEU A 149 14.31 -0.78 20.70
C LEU A 149 13.84 -2.24 20.68
N GLU A 150 12.52 -2.50 20.57
CA GLU A 150 12.01 -3.86 20.44
C GLU A 150 12.47 -4.50 19.12
N ALA A 151 12.48 -3.74 18.03
CA ALA A 151 13.02 -4.19 16.75
C ALA A 151 14.48 -4.67 16.88
N LEU A 152 15.32 -3.83 17.55
CA LEU A 152 16.73 -4.15 17.78
C LEU A 152 16.91 -5.41 18.64
N GLU A 153 16.17 -5.54 19.74
CA GLU A 153 16.21 -6.73 20.60
C GLU A 153 15.89 -8.02 19.83
N ARG A 154 14.90 -7.98 18.92
CA ARG A 154 14.50 -9.13 18.11
C ARG A 154 15.56 -9.55 17.10
N VAL A 155 16.19 -8.60 16.41
CA VAL A 155 17.25 -8.95 15.45
C VAL A 155 18.55 -9.37 16.15
N GLU A 156 18.88 -8.84 17.33
CA GLU A 156 19.98 -9.29 18.16
C GLU A 156 19.79 -10.74 18.62
N GLN A 157 18.60 -11.06 19.13
CA GLN A 157 18.23 -12.45 19.45
C GLN A 157 18.36 -13.36 18.23
N ALA A 158 17.94 -12.91 17.05
CA ALA A 158 18.05 -13.69 15.81
C ALA A 158 19.52 -13.99 15.45
N VAL A 159 20.42 -13.02 15.60
CA VAL A 159 21.87 -13.22 15.35
C VAL A 159 22.49 -14.19 16.36
N GLU A 160 22.05 -14.17 17.63
CA GLU A 160 22.49 -15.14 18.63
C GLU A 160 22.05 -16.57 18.29
N LEU A 161 20.82 -16.72 17.76
CA LEU A 161 20.28 -18.03 17.36
C LEU A 161 20.95 -18.59 16.10
N ASP A 162 21.23 -17.75 15.10
CA ASP A 162 21.95 -18.16 13.88
C ASP A 162 22.92 -17.06 13.39
N PRO A 163 24.13 -17.04 13.89
CA PRO A 163 25.13 -16.04 13.53
C PRO A 163 25.66 -16.16 12.09
N ASN A 164 25.36 -17.25 11.38
CA ASN A 164 25.81 -17.48 10.01
C ASN A 164 24.69 -17.34 8.96
N SER A 165 23.52 -16.88 9.36
CA SER A 165 22.43 -16.59 8.43
C SER A 165 22.63 -15.25 7.73
N ALA A 166 22.77 -15.26 6.41
CA ALA A 166 22.85 -14.05 5.60
C ALA A 166 21.60 -13.18 5.75
N LEU A 167 20.42 -13.80 5.80
CA LEU A 167 19.13 -13.09 5.96
C LEU A 167 19.05 -12.35 7.29
N VAL A 168 19.40 -13.04 8.38
CA VAL A 168 19.38 -12.46 9.73
C VAL A 168 20.30 -11.25 9.82
N ARG A 169 21.52 -11.37 9.29
CA ARG A 169 22.47 -10.26 9.27
C ARG A 169 22.04 -9.10 8.40
N ALA A 170 21.37 -9.38 7.28
CA ALA A 170 20.80 -8.34 6.41
C ALA A 170 19.78 -7.48 7.18
N TYR A 171 18.81 -8.10 7.83
CA TYR A 171 17.81 -7.37 8.62
C TYR A 171 18.42 -6.69 9.84
N TYR A 172 19.39 -7.32 10.50
CA TYR A 172 20.11 -6.69 11.60
C TYR A 172 20.82 -5.41 11.16
N ALA A 173 21.46 -5.41 9.99
CA ALA A 173 22.13 -4.23 9.46
C ALA A 173 21.17 -3.05 9.23
N GLU A 174 19.97 -3.31 8.72
CA GLU A 174 18.95 -2.28 8.49
C GLU A 174 18.43 -1.70 9.81
N VAL A 175 18.07 -2.57 10.75
CA VAL A 175 17.56 -2.13 12.06
C VAL A 175 18.61 -1.33 12.84
N ILE A 176 19.90 -1.73 12.81
CA ILE A 176 20.97 -0.96 13.47
C ILE A 176 21.06 0.46 12.92
N ILE A 177 21.06 0.62 11.60
CA ILE A 177 21.27 1.94 10.98
C ILE A 177 20.06 2.87 11.16
N ASP A 178 18.88 2.32 11.36
CA ASP A 178 17.67 3.11 11.64
C ASP A 178 17.55 3.46 13.13
N ASP A 179 18.00 2.60 14.03
CA ASP A 179 18.06 2.88 15.47
C ASP A 179 19.11 3.94 15.80
N ASP A 180 20.32 3.81 15.26
CA ASP A 180 21.43 4.73 15.50
C ASP A 180 22.32 4.93 14.28
N LEU A 181 22.23 6.11 13.67
CA LEU A 181 23.09 6.50 12.54
C LEU A 181 24.58 6.54 12.89
N GLU A 182 24.97 6.72 14.17
CA GLU A 182 26.36 6.70 14.59
C GLU A 182 26.92 5.27 14.60
N ALA A 183 26.06 4.26 14.67
CA ALA A 183 26.42 2.85 14.57
C ALA A 183 26.69 2.37 13.13
N TYR A 184 26.93 3.28 12.17
CA TYR A 184 27.08 2.96 10.75
C TYR A 184 28.16 1.92 10.45
N ASP A 185 29.28 1.92 11.17
CA ASP A 185 30.36 0.93 10.96
C ASP A 185 29.88 -0.49 11.31
N ARG A 186 29.09 -0.64 12.39
CA ARG A 186 28.49 -1.91 12.80
C ARG A 186 27.44 -2.37 11.78
N ALA A 187 26.55 -1.48 11.35
CA ALA A 187 25.54 -1.78 10.33
C ALA A 187 26.18 -2.23 9.01
N ARG A 188 27.23 -1.51 8.56
CA ARG A 188 27.98 -1.85 7.35
C ARG A 188 28.63 -3.23 7.46
N GLU A 189 29.31 -3.51 8.59
CA GLU A 189 29.95 -4.81 8.81
C GLU A 189 28.94 -5.96 8.70
N GLN A 190 27.74 -5.81 9.28
CA GLN A 190 26.68 -6.81 9.20
C GLN A 190 26.17 -6.98 7.77
N ALA A 191 25.92 -5.89 7.04
CA ALA A 191 25.47 -5.94 5.65
C ALA A 191 26.54 -6.59 4.73
N GLU A 192 27.82 -6.19 4.86
CA GLU A 192 28.90 -6.81 4.11
C GLU A 192 29.07 -8.29 4.46
N GLN A 193 28.86 -8.68 5.72
CA GLN A 193 28.92 -10.08 6.13
C GLN A 193 27.75 -10.86 5.55
N ALA A 194 26.54 -10.28 5.49
CA ALA A 194 25.41 -10.91 4.82
C ALA A 194 25.72 -11.20 3.33
N VAL A 195 26.29 -10.24 2.61
CA VAL A 195 26.70 -10.43 1.21
C VAL A 195 27.84 -11.46 1.07
N ARG A 196 28.77 -11.52 2.02
CA ARG A 196 29.82 -12.57 1.99
C ARG A 196 29.26 -13.97 2.22
N LEU A 197 28.24 -14.11 3.08
CA LEU A 197 27.58 -15.40 3.36
C LEU A 197 26.73 -15.88 2.18
N ASP A 198 25.96 -14.98 1.58
CA ASP A 198 25.19 -15.26 0.37
C ASP A 198 25.12 -14.03 -0.55
N PRO A 199 25.99 -13.95 -1.57
CA PRO A 199 26.01 -12.83 -2.51
C PRO A 199 24.78 -12.78 -3.44
N ASN A 200 24.01 -13.87 -3.52
CA ASN A 200 22.80 -13.97 -4.34
C ASN A 200 21.52 -13.83 -3.51
N LEU A 201 21.60 -13.55 -2.23
CA LEU A 201 20.45 -13.24 -1.42
C LEU A 201 20.02 -11.78 -1.69
N LEU A 202 18.76 -11.61 -2.12
CA LEU A 202 18.17 -10.31 -2.40
C LEU A 202 18.30 -9.34 -1.23
N GLU A 203 17.93 -9.80 -0.04
CA GLU A 203 17.93 -9.01 1.19
C GLU A 203 19.35 -8.57 1.59
N ALA A 204 20.37 -9.38 1.34
CA ALA A 204 21.77 -9.02 1.64
C ALA A 204 22.23 -7.84 0.75
N GLN A 205 21.95 -7.89 -0.55
CA GLN A 205 22.30 -6.81 -1.47
C GLN A 205 21.47 -5.55 -1.19
N ARG A 206 20.18 -5.72 -0.88
CA ARG A 206 19.28 -4.61 -0.53
C ARG A 206 19.73 -3.92 0.77
N ALA A 207 20.02 -4.69 1.82
CA ALA A 207 20.48 -4.16 3.09
C ALA A 207 21.82 -3.41 2.96
N LEU A 208 22.76 -3.94 2.17
CA LEU A 208 24.02 -3.24 1.89
C LEU A 208 23.74 -1.91 1.17
N GLY A 209 22.83 -1.90 0.18
CA GLY A 209 22.40 -0.67 -0.50
C GLY A 209 21.78 0.33 0.46
N TYR A 210 20.90 -0.14 1.34
CA TYR A 210 20.22 0.68 2.33
C TYR A 210 21.19 1.35 3.32
N VAL A 211 22.12 0.59 3.89
CA VAL A 211 23.17 1.12 4.79
C VAL A 211 24.00 2.19 4.09
N TRP A 212 24.42 1.96 2.84
CA TRP A 212 25.14 2.96 2.06
C TRP A 212 24.30 4.21 1.74
N GLU A 213 23.01 4.04 1.46
CA GLU A 213 22.07 5.16 1.25
C GLU A 213 21.95 6.02 2.50
N ARG A 214 21.70 5.40 3.67
CA ARG A 214 21.55 6.10 4.96
C ARG A 214 22.81 6.86 5.37
N THR A 215 23.97 6.42 4.94
CA THR A 215 25.28 7.06 5.21
C THR A 215 25.73 8.02 4.11
N GLY A 216 24.89 8.30 3.11
CA GLY A 216 25.18 9.22 2.02
C GLY A 216 26.15 8.70 0.95
N ASN A 217 26.54 7.43 1.00
CA ASN A 217 27.42 6.81 0.02
C ASN A 217 26.63 6.33 -1.22
N TYR A 218 25.96 7.25 -1.89
CA TYR A 218 25.01 6.97 -2.95
C TYR A 218 25.55 6.14 -4.13
N ALA A 219 26.84 6.27 -4.45
CA ALA A 219 27.46 5.47 -5.51
C ALA A 219 27.54 3.96 -5.13
N LEU A 220 27.88 3.65 -3.89
CA LEU A 220 27.91 2.28 -3.39
C LEU A 220 26.53 1.72 -3.18
N ALA A 221 25.59 2.56 -2.69
CA ALA A 221 24.18 2.21 -2.58
C ALA A 221 23.60 1.80 -3.94
N PHE A 222 23.87 2.60 -4.98
CA PHE A 222 23.43 2.34 -6.35
C PHE A 222 23.94 0.99 -6.87
N GLU A 223 25.24 0.68 -6.67
CA GLU A 223 25.83 -0.61 -7.07
C GLU A 223 25.15 -1.79 -6.36
N ALA A 224 24.93 -1.69 -5.05
CA ALA A 224 24.30 -2.73 -4.26
C ALA A 224 22.84 -2.94 -4.67
N TYR A 225 22.07 -1.86 -4.88
CA TYR A 225 20.70 -1.96 -5.40
C TYR A 225 20.63 -2.53 -6.82
N GLN A 226 21.60 -2.22 -7.69
CA GLN A 226 21.69 -2.86 -9.00
C GLN A 226 21.97 -4.36 -8.88
N ASN A 227 22.77 -4.79 -7.90
CA ASN A 227 22.97 -6.21 -7.63
C ASN A 227 21.67 -6.87 -7.18
N ALA A 228 20.90 -6.22 -6.28
CA ALA A 228 19.59 -6.68 -5.86
C ALA A 228 18.61 -6.80 -7.07
N LEU A 229 18.59 -5.81 -7.98
CA LEU A 229 17.79 -5.86 -9.21
C LEU A 229 18.20 -6.99 -10.17
N ARG A 230 19.48 -7.39 -10.18
CA ARG A 230 19.89 -8.57 -10.97
C ARG A 230 19.33 -9.86 -10.43
N ILE A 231 19.10 -9.94 -9.11
CA ILE A 231 18.50 -11.10 -8.45
C ILE A 231 16.98 -11.10 -8.69
N ASN A 232 16.31 -9.98 -8.47
CA ASN A 232 14.89 -9.82 -8.79
C ASN A 232 14.60 -8.45 -9.42
N PRO A 233 14.49 -8.38 -10.76
CA PRO A 233 14.22 -7.14 -11.49
C PRO A 233 12.76 -6.65 -11.38
N ASN A 234 11.87 -7.45 -10.79
CA ASN A 234 10.43 -7.19 -10.78
C ASN A 234 9.94 -6.57 -9.46
N LEU A 235 10.82 -6.20 -8.54
CA LEU A 235 10.43 -5.57 -7.28
C LEU A 235 10.39 -4.04 -7.41
N ALA A 236 9.21 -3.47 -7.28
CA ALA A 236 8.98 -2.02 -7.38
C ALA A 236 9.85 -1.22 -6.40
N VAL A 237 10.02 -1.72 -5.16
CA VAL A 237 10.81 -1.05 -4.13
C VAL A 237 12.27 -0.82 -4.53
N LEU A 238 12.88 -1.73 -5.30
CA LEU A 238 14.25 -1.55 -5.78
C LEU A 238 14.34 -0.48 -6.87
N HIS A 239 13.34 -0.38 -7.72
CA HIS A 239 13.26 0.71 -8.70
C HIS A 239 13.02 2.06 -8.03
N ILE A 240 12.25 2.11 -6.92
CA ILE A 240 12.11 3.30 -6.08
C ILE A 240 13.47 3.69 -5.49
N ALA A 241 14.21 2.76 -4.89
CA ALA A 241 15.53 3.02 -4.32
C ALA A 241 16.52 3.55 -5.37
N ILE A 242 16.59 2.93 -6.55
CA ILE A 242 17.41 3.40 -7.68
C ILE A 242 16.96 4.80 -8.14
N GLY A 243 15.64 5.03 -8.20
CA GLY A 243 15.08 6.34 -8.53
C GLY A 243 15.51 7.42 -7.52
N ASN A 244 15.49 7.11 -6.23
CA ASN A 244 15.97 7.99 -5.16
C ASN A 244 17.45 8.35 -5.34
N MET A 245 18.29 7.36 -5.70
CA MET A 245 19.71 7.60 -5.97
C MET A 245 19.90 8.57 -7.13
N TYR A 246 19.15 8.42 -8.22
CA TYR A 246 19.18 9.37 -9.34
C TYR A 246 18.65 10.75 -8.93
N PHE A 247 17.58 10.78 -8.13
CA PHE A 247 16.98 12.04 -7.68
C PHE A 247 17.95 12.88 -6.83
N VAL A 248 18.64 12.25 -5.87
CA VAL A 248 19.66 12.92 -5.04
C VAL A 248 20.83 13.42 -5.88
N GLN A 249 21.21 12.70 -6.93
CA GLN A 249 22.23 13.11 -7.89
C GLN A 249 21.74 14.19 -8.89
N GLN A 250 20.56 14.74 -8.72
CA GLN A 250 19.92 15.72 -9.61
C GLN A 250 19.63 15.17 -11.02
N ASN A 251 19.67 13.85 -11.19
CA ASN A 251 19.39 13.19 -12.46
C ASN A 251 17.89 12.85 -12.59
N VAL A 252 17.08 13.92 -12.60
CA VAL A 252 15.63 13.86 -12.45
C VAL A 252 14.96 12.98 -13.51
N GLN A 253 15.46 12.97 -14.75
CA GLN A 253 14.87 12.17 -15.83
C GLN A 253 15.02 10.66 -15.58
N GLU A 254 16.18 10.21 -15.11
CA GLU A 254 16.41 8.79 -14.79
C GLU A 254 15.64 8.40 -13.52
N ALA A 255 15.51 9.32 -12.56
CA ALA A 255 14.65 9.12 -11.39
C ALA A 255 13.19 8.85 -11.82
N ILE A 256 12.62 9.70 -12.67
CA ILE A 256 11.27 9.55 -13.21
C ILE A 256 11.10 8.22 -13.95
N ARG A 257 12.09 7.81 -14.76
CA ARG A 257 12.05 6.52 -15.46
C ARG A 257 11.99 5.35 -14.47
N SER A 258 12.82 5.40 -13.42
CA SER A 258 12.86 4.34 -12.40
C SER A 258 11.54 4.28 -11.63
N TYR A 259 10.98 5.42 -11.21
CA TYR A 259 9.67 5.48 -10.55
C TYR A 259 8.53 5.03 -11.47
N THR A 260 8.58 5.37 -12.77
CA THR A 260 7.58 4.88 -13.76
C THR A 260 7.65 3.36 -13.90
N THR A 261 8.84 2.77 -13.84
CA THR A 261 8.97 1.31 -13.80
C THR A 261 8.32 0.75 -12.53
N ALA A 262 8.54 1.38 -11.38
CA ALA A 262 7.91 0.98 -10.12
C ALA A 262 6.37 1.06 -10.20
N THR A 263 5.80 2.14 -10.78
CA THR A 263 4.35 2.26 -11.02
C THR A 263 3.81 1.12 -11.90
N THR A 264 4.59 0.68 -12.89
CA THR A 264 4.18 -0.42 -13.78
C THR A 264 4.18 -1.77 -13.05
N LEU A 265 5.14 -1.99 -12.14
CA LEU A 265 5.28 -3.22 -11.37
C LEU A 265 4.27 -3.29 -10.20
N ALA A 266 3.97 -2.15 -9.58
CA ALA A 266 3.04 -2.03 -8.47
C ALA A 266 2.04 -0.88 -8.73
N PRO A 267 1.03 -1.08 -9.60
CA PRO A 267 0.12 0.00 -10.01
C PRO A 267 -0.81 0.47 -8.88
N GLU A 268 -0.96 -0.31 -7.83
CA GLU A 268 -1.77 0.03 -6.64
C GLU A 268 -0.96 0.78 -5.57
N ASP A 269 0.38 0.86 -5.74
CA ASP A 269 1.25 1.59 -4.81
C ASP A 269 1.22 3.09 -5.13
N VAL A 270 0.87 3.88 -4.13
CA VAL A 270 0.78 5.35 -4.23
C VAL A 270 2.15 6.01 -4.30
N VAL A 271 3.16 5.43 -3.67
CA VAL A 271 4.49 6.02 -3.47
C VAL A 271 5.19 6.39 -4.78
N PRO A 272 5.22 5.56 -5.82
CA PRO A 272 5.86 5.94 -7.08
C PRO A 272 5.25 7.19 -7.72
N ASN A 273 3.92 7.36 -7.66
CA ASN A 273 3.24 8.54 -8.20
C ASN A 273 3.60 9.81 -7.41
N GLN A 274 3.68 9.73 -6.07
CA GLN A 274 4.14 10.84 -5.24
C GLN A 274 5.59 11.25 -5.59
N LEU A 275 6.47 10.28 -5.77
CA LEU A 275 7.88 10.51 -6.12
C LEU A 275 8.03 11.12 -7.52
N ILE A 276 7.23 10.70 -8.50
CA ILE A 276 7.20 11.30 -9.83
C ILE A 276 6.69 12.75 -9.75
N ALA A 277 5.63 12.99 -8.98
CA ALA A 277 5.11 14.35 -8.78
C ALA A 277 6.17 15.27 -8.16
N ARG A 278 6.87 14.79 -7.12
CA ARG A 278 7.99 15.50 -6.50
C ARG A 278 9.14 15.77 -7.48
N ALA A 279 9.47 14.78 -8.32
CA ALA A 279 10.54 14.91 -9.31
C ALA A 279 10.19 15.97 -10.38
N TYR A 280 8.97 16.01 -10.89
CA TYR A 280 8.51 17.06 -11.79
C TYR A 280 8.45 18.44 -11.12
N ALA A 281 8.02 18.50 -9.86
CA ALA A 281 8.00 19.75 -9.10
C ALA A 281 9.40 20.34 -8.92
N GLN A 282 10.42 19.50 -8.71
CA GLN A 282 11.82 19.95 -8.57
C GLN A 282 12.34 20.68 -9.82
N VAL A 283 11.88 20.29 -11.01
CA VAL A 283 12.26 20.94 -12.27
C VAL A 283 11.26 22.00 -12.73
N GLY A 284 10.29 22.37 -11.89
CA GLY A 284 9.30 23.42 -12.16
C GLY A 284 8.17 23.01 -13.09
N GLU A 285 8.04 21.73 -13.45
CA GLU A 285 6.97 21.22 -14.32
C GLU A 285 5.71 20.90 -13.51
N PHE A 286 5.15 21.93 -12.84
CA PHE A 286 4.04 21.78 -11.90
C PHE A 286 2.76 21.21 -12.51
N GLY A 287 2.50 21.46 -13.80
CA GLY A 287 1.37 20.87 -14.51
C GLY A 287 1.48 19.34 -14.67
N LYS A 288 2.71 18.79 -14.82
CA LYS A 288 2.91 17.34 -14.78
C LYS A 288 2.90 16.82 -13.34
N ALA A 289 3.50 17.58 -12.42
CA ALA A 289 3.49 17.24 -11.00
C ALA A 289 2.05 17.06 -10.47
N SER A 290 1.12 17.97 -10.84
CA SER A 290 -0.28 17.86 -10.43
C SER A 290 -0.98 16.63 -11.02
N GLN A 291 -0.64 16.21 -12.24
CA GLN A 291 -1.22 14.98 -12.84
C GLN A 291 -0.83 13.72 -12.05
N PHE A 292 0.44 13.59 -11.65
CA PHE A 292 0.89 12.44 -10.87
C PHE A 292 0.44 12.53 -9.41
N ALA A 293 0.35 13.73 -8.83
CA ALA A 293 -0.26 13.91 -7.51
C ALA A 293 -1.75 13.54 -7.52
N GLN A 294 -2.49 13.87 -8.60
CA GLN A 294 -3.88 13.43 -8.78
C GLN A 294 -3.96 11.90 -8.87
N ALA A 295 -3.07 11.25 -9.64
CA ALA A 295 -3.02 9.79 -9.71
C ALA A 295 -2.77 9.15 -8.32
N ALA A 296 -1.98 9.79 -7.45
CA ALA A 296 -1.81 9.33 -6.08
C ALA A 296 -3.10 9.48 -5.25
N VAL A 297 -3.82 10.60 -5.40
CA VAL A 297 -5.14 10.81 -4.77
C VAL A 297 -6.16 9.77 -5.25
N ASP A 298 -6.17 9.46 -6.54
CA ASP A 298 -7.12 8.48 -7.11
C ASP A 298 -6.92 7.08 -6.52
N LEU A 299 -5.69 6.72 -6.13
CA LEU A 299 -5.38 5.46 -5.44
C LEU A 299 -5.79 5.46 -3.96
N GLN A 300 -5.66 6.60 -3.27
CA GLN A 300 -6.03 6.76 -1.86
C GLN A 300 -6.83 8.04 -1.61
N PRO A 301 -8.09 8.08 -2.04
CA PRO A 301 -8.90 9.31 -2.03
C PRO A 301 -9.29 9.80 -0.64
N THR A 302 -9.07 9.01 0.41
CA THR A 302 -9.35 9.39 1.81
C THR A 302 -8.13 9.93 2.54
N ASN A 303 -6.95 9.93 1.92
CA ASN A 303 -5.71 10.39 2.54
C ASN A 303 -5.55 11.92 2.43
N PRO A 304 -5.66 12.68 3.52
CA PRO A 304 -5.61 14.14 3.47
C PRO A 304 -4.25 14.69 3.03
N ARG A 305 -3.15 13.98 3.30
CA ARG A 305 -1.82 14.44 2.89
C ARG A 305 -1.65 14.45 1.37
N LEU A 306 -2.26 13.47 0.66
CA LEU A 306 -2.24 13.45 -0.81
C LEU A 306 -3.01 14.61 -1.42
N HIS A 307 -4.15 14.98 -0.81
CA HIS A 307 -4.88 16.18 -1.21
C HIS A 307 -4.06 17.46 -0.97
N GLY A 308 -3.33 17.53 0.15
CA GLY A 308 -2.42 18.64 0.43
C GLY A 308 -1.29 18.75 -0.60
N ASP A 309 -0.64 17.63 -0.93
CA ASP A 309 0.39 17.59 -1.98
C ASP A 309 -0.15 17.99 -3.35
N LEU A 310 -1.33 17.51 -3.73
CA LEU A 310 -2.01 17.90 -4.97
C LEU A 310 -2.31 19.41 -4.99
N GLY A 311 -2.88 19.94 -3.90
CA GLY A 311 -3.21 21.34 -3.79
C GLY A 311 -1.97 22.24 -3.87
N ARG A 312 -0.84 21.80 -3.29
CA ARG A 312 0.46 22.46 -3.42
C ARG A 312 0.95 22.51 -4.87
N MET A 313 0.77 21.43 -5.64
CA MET A 313 1.12 21.40 -7.06
C MET A 313 0.24 22.36 -7.87
N TYR A 314 -1.06 22.37 -7.64
CA TYR A 314 -1.98 23.32 -8.28
C TYR A 314 -1.64 24.77 -7.95
N TYR A 315 -1.35 25.08 -6.68
CA TYR A 315 -0.94 26.42 -6.27
C TYR A 315 0.32 26.90 -7.05
N LYS A 316 1.34 26.05 -7.10
CA LYS A 316 2.58 26.36 -7.81
C LYS A 316 2.40 26.46 -9.33
N ASN A 317 1.39 25.79 -9.88
CA ASN A 317 1.00 25.89 -11.29
C ASN A 317 0.10 27.12 -11.59
N GLY A 318 -0.32 27.86 -10.57
CA GLY A 318 -1.20 29.05 -10.71
C GLY A 318 -2.70 28.69 -10.83
N GLU A 319 -3.06 27.45 -10.59
CA GLU A 319 -4.45 26.94 -10.61
C GLU A 319 -5.09 27.11 -9.24
N TYR A 320 -5.32 28.38 -8.82
CA TYR A 320 -5.71 28.68 -7.44
C TYR A 320 -7.04 28.07 -7.02
N GLU A 321 -8.04 27.97 -7.90
CA GLU A 321 -9.33 27.35 -7.57
C GLU A 321 -9.19 25.84 -7.29
N SER A 322 -8.40 25.14 -8.12
CA SER A 322 -8.08 23.72 -7.89
C SER A 322 -7.25 23.52 -6.62
N ALA A 323 -6.32 24.45 -6.34
CA ALA A 323 -5.53 24.44 -5.12
C ALA A 323 -6.41 24.61 -3.87
N ILE A 324 -7.36 25.56 -3.89
CA ILE A 324 -8.33 25.79 -2.82
C ILE A 324 -9.13 24.51 -2.54
N ALA A 325 -9.69 23.89 -3.59
CA ALA A 325 -10.50 22.70 -3.44
C ALA A 325 -9.71 21.52 -2.81
N SER A 326 -8.48 21.31 -3.27
CA SER A 326 -7.64 20.21 -2.76
C SER A 326 -7.11 20.48 -1.34
N LEU A 327 -6.65 21.71 -1.07
CA LEU A 327 -6.16 22.10 0.27
C LEU A 327 -7.27 22.15 1.31
N ALA A 328 -8.49 22.56 0.93
CA ALA A 328 -9.66 22.48 1.82
C ALA A 328 -9.93 21.02 2.23
N LEU A 329 -9.90 20.06 1.30
CA LEU A 329 -10.03 18.64 1.63
C LEU A 329 -8.91 18.15 2.58
N ALA A 330 -7.69 18.64 2.39
CA ALA A 330 -6.57 18.28 3.26
C ALA A 330 -6.72 18.82 4.69
N ILE A 331 -7.20 20.06 4.83
CA ILE A 331 -7.21 20.81 6.09
C ILE A 331 -8.55 20.65 6.82
N GLU A 332 -9.65 20.87 6.12
CA GLU A 332 -11.00 20.89 6.68
C GLU A 332 -11.67 19.49 6.63
N GLY A 333 -11.19 18.66 5.71
CA GLY A 333 -11.78 17.34 5.44
C GLY A 333 -12.98 17.39 4.50
N SER A 334 -13.66 16.26 4.36
CA SER A 334 -14.82 16.12 3.48
C SER A 334 -16.09 16.63 4.15
N ALA A 335 -16.76 17.58 3.51
CA ALA A 335 -18.10 18.03 3.90
C ALA A 335 -19.23 17.22 3.22
N ASP A 336 -18.94 16.45 2.17
CA ASP A 336 -19.93 15.66 1.42
C ASP A 336 -20.05 14.24 2.00
N PRO A 337 -21.19 13.87 2.60
CA PRO A 337 -21.42 12.53 3.13
C PRO A 337 -21.43 11.43 2.05
N ALA A 338 -21.63 11.78 0.79
CA ALA A 338 -21.68 10.83 -0.32
C ALA A 338 -20.32 10.63 -1.01
N GLY A 339 -19.34 11.51 -0.71
CA GLY A 339 -17.98 11.44 -1.22
C GLY A 339 -17.02 10.63 -0.34
N PRO A 340 -15.74 10.55 -0.71
CA PRO A 340 -14.70 9.99 0.13
C PRO A 340 -14.65 10.73 1.47
N GLN A 341 -14.65 9.99 2.58
CA GLN A 341 -14.57 10.58 3.91
C GLN A 341 -13.11 10.93 4.22
N VAL A 342 -12.74 12.18 4.03
CA VAL A 342 -11.41 12.70 4.35
C VAL A 342 -11.43 13.34 5.73
N SER A 343 -10.58 12.89 6.64
CA SER A 343 -10.37 13.55 7.92
C SER A 343 -9.38 14.68 7.74
N GLY A 344 -9.80 15.93 8.05
CA GLY A 344 -8.93 17.09 7.92
C GLY A 344 -7.72 17.01 8.86
N LEU A 345 -6.61 17.62 8.44
CA LEU A 345 -5.38 17.72 9.22
C LEU A 345 -5.43 19.02 10.07
N PRO A 346 -5.43 18.93 11.40
CA PRO A 346 -5.32 20.12 12.24
C PRO A 346 -3.95 20.81 12.06
N LEU A 347 -3.90 22.11 12.28
CA LEU A 347 -2.63 22.85 12.26
C LEU A 347 -1.74 22.32 13.39
N ASP A 348 -0.65 21.66 13.01
CA ASP A 348 0.36 21.15 13.93
C ASP A 348 1.69 21.88 13.67
N PRO A 349 2.16 22.71 14.61
CA PRO A 349 3.45 23.40 14.51
C PRO A 349 4.66 22.44 14.38
N GLY A 350 4.51 21.20 14.84
CA GLY A 350 5.52 20.15 14.74
C GLY A 350 5.59 19.49 13.36
N ASP A 351 4.59 19.71 12.50
CA ASP A 351 4.55 19.17 11.14
C ASP A 351 4.70 20.27 10.09
N PRO A 352 5.92 20.53 9.59
CA PRO A 352 6.16 21.60 8.64
C PRO A 352 5.44 21.43 7.30
N ILE A 353 5.08 20.19 6.92
CA ILE A 353 4.35 19.91 5.67
C ILE A 353 2.89 20.33 5.83
N VAL A 354 2.26 20.02 6.97
CA VAL A 354 0.90 20.48 7.26
C VAL A 354 0.86 21.99 7.37
N VAL A 355 1.85 22.62 8.03
CA VAL A 355 1.97 24.08 8.09
C VAL A 355 2.09 24.70 6.68
N GLU A 356 2.84 24.04 5.76
CA GLU A 356 2.93 24.47 4.36
C GLU A 356 1.56 24.44 3.68
N PHE A 357 0.75 23.42 3.91
CA PHE A 357 -0.61 23.35 3.36
C PHE A 357 -1.47 24.53 3.82
N TYR A 358 -1.39 24.90 5.09
CA TYR A 358 -2.16 26.02 5.64
C TYR A 358 -1.78 27.35 4.99
N TYR A 359 -0.49 27.72 4.91
CA TYR A 359 -0.15 28.99 4.29
C TYR A 359 -0.40 29.01 2.78
N MET A 360 -0.24 27.90 2.07
CA MET A 360 -0.59 27.83 0.66
C MET A 360 -2.11 27.93 0.44
N TYR A 361 -2.91 27.38 1.35
CA TYR A 361 -4.37 27.54 1.31
C TYR A 361 -4.74 29.01 1.49
N GLY A 362 -4.21 29.67 2.52
CA GLY A 362 -4.43 31.08 2.75
C GLY A 362 -4.01 31.97 1.56
N LEU A 363 -2.82 31.72 0.97
CA LEU A 363 -2.34 32.43 -0.21
C LEU A 363 -3.24 32.18 -1.44
N ALA A 364 -3.70 30.96 -1.68
CA ALA A 364 -4.60 30.63 -2.78
C ALA A 364 -5.94 31.37 -2.63
N LEU A 365 -6.51 31.36 -1.43
CA LEU A 365 -7.73 32.09 -1.09
C LEU A 365 -7.57 33.61 -1.30
N ALA A 366 -6.47 34.20 -0.81
CA ALA A 366 -6.20 35.62 -0.99
C ALA A 366 -6.07 36.00 -2.48
N LYS A 367 -5.35 35.19 -3.27
CA LYS A 367 -5.23 35.39 -4.74
C LYS A 367 -6.56 35.21 -5.49
N SER A 368 -7.50 34.44 -4.93
CA SER A 368 -8.85 34.25 -5.43
C SER A 368 -9.86 35.24 -4.79
N THR A 369 -9.39 36.28 -4.09
CA THR A 369 -10.20 37.31 -3.42
C THR A 369 -11.13 36.81 -2.31
N GLN A 370 -10.88 35.63 -1.75
CA GLN A 370 -11.63 35.03 -0.64
C GLN A 370 -11.00 35.45 0.71
N CYS A 371 -10.94 36.76 0.97
CA CYS A 371 -10.14 37.33 2.04
C CYS A 371 -10.62 36.99 3.47
N GLY A 372 -11.91 36.75 3.69
CA GLY A 372 -12.41 36.41 5.03
C GLY A 372 -11.70 35.18 5.63
N LEU A 373 -11.77 34.06 4.93
CA LEU A 373 -11.11 32.81 5.37
C LEU A 373 -9.57 32.90 5.28
N ALA A 374 -9.05 33.60 4.25
CA ALA A 374 -7.61 33.81 4.10
C ALA A 374 -7.00 34.49 5.33
N SER A 375 -7.64 35.56 5.83
CA SER A 375 -7.19 36.31 7.01
C SER A 375 -7.31 35.50 8.30
N GLU A 376 -8.35 34.68 8.44
CA GLU A 376 -8.47 33.76 9.60
C GLU A 376 -7.30 32.78 9.63
N ILE A 377 -6.93 32.20 8.50
CA ILE A 377 -5.77 31.29 8.37
C ILE A 377 -4.48 32.02 8.71
N ALA A 378 -4.27 33.24 8.18
CA ALA A 378 -3.07 34.02 8.45
C ALA A 378 -2.92 34.33 9.94
N HIS A 379 -3.98 34.77 10.61
CA HIS A 379 -3.95 35.01 12.06
C HIS A 379 -3.71 33.73 12.86
N SER A 380 -4.28 32.59 12.44
CA SER A 380 -4.03 31.29 13.05
C SER A 380 -2.54 30.89 12.94
N LEU A 381 -1.93 31.07 11.77
CA LEU A 381 -0.49 30.79 11.55
C LEU A 381 0.41 31.71 12.41
N LEU A 382 0.13 33.01 12.46
CA LEU A 382 0.88 33.96 13.28
C LEU A 382 0.77 33.66 14.78
N THR A 383 -0.35 33.12 15.22
CA THR A 383 -0.61 32.76 16.62
C THR A 383 0.05 31.46 17.03
N ASN A 384 -0.06 30.43 16.19
CA ASN A 384 0.34 29.06 16.54
C ASN A 384 1.76 28.71 16.08
N VAL A 385 2.30 29.38 15.04
CA VAL A 385 3.64 29.10 14.47
C VAL A 385 4.51 30.37 14.38
N PRO A 386 4.59 31.21 15.44
CA PRO A 386 5.29 32.49 15.38
C PRO A 386 6.82 32.37 15.25
N GLY A 387 7.37 31.20 15.55
CA GLY A 387 8.81 30.93 15.52
C GLY A 387 9.40 30.63 14.14
N SER A 388 8.57 30.49 13.11
CA SER A 388 9.02 30.19 11.74
C SER A 388 8.99 31.46 10.86
N PRO A 389 10.15 32.00 10.45
CA PRO A 389 10.20 33.22 9.64
C PRO A 389 9.45 33.09 8.30
N ASP A 390 9.55 31.93 7.67
CA ASP A 390 8.88 31.65 6.39
C ASP A 390 7.35 31.66 6.56
N VAL A 391 6.83 31.05 7.65
CA VAL A 391 5.40 31.03 7.94
C VAL A 391 4.89 32.43 8.23
N VAL A 392 5.60 33.20 9.05
CA VAL A 392 5.26 34.59 9.33
C VAL A 392 5.25 35.43 8.05
N THR A 393 6.25 35.25 7.18
CA THR A 393 6.31 35.96 5.90
C THR A 393 5.12 35.64 5.01
N ASN A 394 4.75 34.38 4.87
CA ASN A 394 3.60 33.98 4.07
C ASN A 394 2.27 34.43 4.68
N ALA A 395 2.13 34.40 6.01
CA ALA A 395 0.93 34.89 6.69
C ALA A 395 0.76 36.41 6.52
N GLU A 396 1.82 37.19 6.65
CA GLU A 396 1.81 38.64 6.36
C GLU A 396 1.49 38.94 4.89
N GLU A 397 2.03 38.16 3.94
CA GLU A 397 1.68 38.26 2.51
C GLU A 397 0.18 38.06 2.27
N ILE A 398 -0.44 37.10 2.96
CA ILE A 398 -1.88 36.87 2.90
C ILE A 398 -2.63 38.13 3.36
N LEU A 399 -2.24 38.73 4.50
CA LEU A 399 -2.88 39.94 5.05
C LEU A 399 -2.66 41.15 4.14
N ILE A 400 -1.50 41.28 3.51
CA ILE A 400 -1.19 42.33 2.54
C ILE A 400 -2.11 42.18 1.30
N LEU A 401 -2.20 40.95 0.74
CA LEU A 401 -3.06 40.70 -0.41
C LEU A 401 -4.54 40.99 -0.11
N CYS A 402 -4.95 40.83 1.13
CA CYS A 402 -6.30 41.10 1.59
C CYS A 402 -6.51 42.57 2.08
N GLY A 403 -5.47 43.40 2.08
CA GLY A 403 -5.55 44.83 2.46
C GLY A 403 -5.71 45.06 3.97
N GLU A 404 -5.32 44.10 4.81
CA GLU A 404 -5.34 44.21 6.29
C GLU A 404 -3.97 44.60 6.85
N MET A 405 -2.92 44.59 6.03
CA MET A 405 -1.57 45.00 6.38
C MET A 405 -0.95 45.83 5.24
N ASP A 406 -0.19 46.87 5.57
CA ASP A 406 0.57 47.61 4.59
C ASP A 406 1.77 46.81 4.07
N PRO A 407 2.11 46.93 2.78
CA PRO A 407 3.30 46.31 2.23
C PRO A 407 4.57 46.71 2.99
N ARG A 408 5.44 45.77 3.30
CA ARG A 408 6.73 46.10 3.91
C ARG A 408 7.50 47.08 3.02
N PRO A 409 8.14 48.14 3.58
CA PRO A 409 8.98 49.01 2.81
C PRO A 409 10.09 48.17 2.16
N THR A 410 10.20 48.25 0.84
CA THR A 410 11.35 47.65 0.14
C THR A 410 12.62 48.36 0.67
N GLU A 411 13.50 47.63 1.36
CA GLU A 411 14.83 48.12 1.66
C GLU A 411 15.49 48.45 0.31
N THR A 412 15.60 49.72 0.00
CA THR A 412 16.44 50.17 -1.08
C THR A 412 17.87 49.85 -0.67
N PRO A 413 18.61 49.04 -1.46
CA PRO A 413 20.03 48.86 -1.14
C PRO A 413 20.70 50.23 -1.11
N GLU A 414 21.16 50.61 0.09
CA GLU A 414 22.03 51.79 0.22
C GLU A 414 23.25 51.56 -0.67
N GLY A 415 23.44 52.45 -1.63
CA GLY A 415 24.47 52.43 -2.67
C GLY A 415 25.90 52.56 -2.15
#